data_15cafe9d92bbe70ed269841c96921899
#
_entry.id   15cafe9d92bbe70ed269841c96921899
#
_cell.length_a   1.000
_cell.length_b   1.000
_cell.length_c   1.000
_cell.angle_alpha   90.00
_cell.angle_beta   90.00
_cell.angle_gamma   90.00
#
_symmetry.space_group_name_H-M   'P 1'
#
loop_
_entity.id
_entity.type
_entity.pdbx_description
1 polymer ?
#
loop_
_entity_poly.entity_id
_entity_poly.type
_entity_poly.pdbx_seq_one_letter_code
_entity_poly.pdbx_strand_id
1 'polypeptide(L)'
;MGFFDMFQGLTSNTSTTPDMAIDLGTANTLVAISGVGIVTNEPSVVAIEKNTHRVLAVGQEAKNMINHTPDAFVAEHPLKDGVIADYDVTEAMLSAFISRAVDRRYP
;
A
#
# COMPACT_ATOMS: atom_id res chain seq x y z
N MET A 1 -6.69 -12.65 -16.26
CA MET A 1 -6.70 -13.15 -14.87
C MET A 1 -6.32 -12.00 -13.96
N GLY A 2 -7.17 -11.67 -13.01
CA GLY A 2 -6.93 -10.56 -12.09
C GLY A 2 -6.09 -10.98 -10.89
N PHE A 3 -5.64 -9.98 -10.13
CA PHE A 3 -4.87 -10.19 -8.90
C PHE A 3 -5.61 -11.13 -7.93
N PHE A 4 -6.92 -10.92 -7.75
CA PHE A 4 -7.72 -11.73 -6.84
C PHE A 4 -7.80 -13.20 -7.29
N ASP A 5 -7.92 -13.45 -8.60
CA ASP A 5 -7.96 -14.81 -9.13
C ASP A 5 -6.65 -15.53 -8.88
N MET A 6 -5.54 -14.86 -9.10
CA MET A 6 -4.21 -15.40 -8.82
C MET A 6 -4.03 -15.71 -7.34
N PHE A 7 -4.52 -14.81 -6.48
CA PHE A 7 -4.48 -14.98 -5.03
C PHE A 7 -5.30 -16.18 -4.58
N GLN A 8 -6.47 -16.39 -5.16
CA GLN A 8 -7.31 -17.57 -4.86
C GLN A 8 -6.59 -18.88 -5.18
N GLY A 9 -5.86 -18.89 -6.28
CA GLY A 9 -5.04 -20.07 -6.63
C GLY A 9 -3.96 -20.38 -5.60
N LEU A 10 -3.34 -19.34 -5.02
CA LEU A 10 -2.33 -19.51 -3.99
C LEU A 10 -2.90 -20.01 -2.67
N THR A 11 -4.16 -19.68 -2.37
CA THR A 11 -4.79 -20.05 -1.11
C THR A 11 -5.38 -21.47 -1.10
N SER A 12 -5.26 -22.20 -2.19
CA SER A 12 -5.74 -23.58 -2.26
C SER A 12 -4.88 -24.54 -1.44
N ASN A 13 -3.72 -24.11 -0.97
CA ASN A 13 -2.85 -24.88 -0.09
C ASN A 13 -3.38 -24.91 1.34
N THR A 14 -3.12 -26.00 2.03
CA THR A 14 -3.62 -26.27 3.38
C THR A 14 -2.80 -25.60 4.49
N SER A 15 -2.12 -24.52 4.21
CA SER A 15 -1.36 -23.80 5.22
C SER A 15 -2.28 -23.25 6.32
N THR A 16 -1.91 -23.48 7.58
CA THR A 16 -2.62 -22.90 8.74
C THR A 16 -2.22 -21.43 8.95
N THR A 17 -1.10 -21.00 8.34
CA THR A 17 -0.66 -19.61 8.41
C THR A 17 -1.32 -18.84 7.27
N PRO A 18 -1.98 -17.74 7.57
CA PRO A 18 -2.60 -16.94 6.52
C PRO A 18 -1.57 -16.34 5.59
N ASP A 19 -1.83 -16.47 4.31
CA ASP A 19 -1.00 -15.86 3.29
C ASP A 19 -1.46 -14.44 3.00
N MET A 20 -0.50 -13.59 2.72
CA MET A 20 -0.74 -12.21 2.31
C MET A 20 -0.20 -12.03 0.89
N ALA A 21 -0.98 -11.37 0.05
CA ALA A 21 -0.57 -11.01 -1.29
C ALA A 21 -0.66 -9.50 -1.47
N ILE A 22 0.32 -8.94 -2.16
CA ILE A 22 0.41 -7.50 -2.39
C ILE A 22 0.52 -7.26 -3.89
N ASP A 23 -0.38 -6.40 -4.39
CA ASP A 23 -0.31 -5.90 -5.76
C ASP A 23 0.14 -4.44 -5.70
N LEU A 24 1.42 -4.22 -5.96
CA LEU A 24 2.04 -2.92 -5.88
C LEU A 24 1.92 -2.22 -7.23
N GLY A 25 0.89 -1.39 -7.36
CA GLY A 25 0.58 -0.70 -8.61
C GLY A 25 1.03 0.75 -8.64
N THR A 26 1.13 1.31 -9.84
CA THR A 26 1.49 2.71 -10.05
C THR A 26 0.43 3.64 -9.44
N ALA A 27 -0.83 3.35 -9.65
CA ALA A 27 -1.94 4.17 -9.15
C ALA A 27 -2.41 3.73 -7.78
N ASN A 28 -2.60 2.43 -7.58
CA ASN A 28 -3.14 1.88 -6.34
C ASN A 28 -2.35 0.65 -5.91
N THR A 29 -2.30 0.45 -4.59
CA THR A 29 -1.74 -0.76 -3.98
C THR A 29 -2.85 -1.54 -3.31
N LEU A 30 -2.90 -2.84 -3.58
CA LEU A 30 -3.88 -3.77 -3.01
C LEU A 30 -3.17 -4.74 -2.08
N VAL A 31 -3.77 -5.01 -0.94
CA VAL A 31 -3.32 -6.08 -0.03
C VAL A 31 -4.48 -7.02 0.21
N ALA A 32 -4.25 -8.31 0.03
CA ALA A 32 -5.24 -9.35 0.27
C ALA A 32 -4.71 -10.36 1.27
N ILE A 33 -5.59 -10.88 2.11
CA ILE A 33 -5.26 -11.88 3.12
C ILE A 33 -6.11 -13.12 2.88
N SER A 34 -5.46 -14.27 2.93
CA SER A 34 -6.08 -15.58 2.78
C SER A 34 -7.23 -15.74 3.77
N GLY A 35 -8.41 -16.12 3.26
CA GLY A 35 -9.60 -16.31 4.08
C GLY A 35 -10.35 -15.02 4.44
N VAL A 36 -9.81 -13.88 4.12
CA VAL A 36 -10.43 -12.58 4.41
C VAL A 36 -10.78 -11.81 3.13
N GLY A 37 -9.87 -11.81 2.15
CA GLY A 37 -10.05 -11.07 0.91
C GLY A 37 -9.19 -9.82 0.86
N ILE A 38 -9.58 -8.85 0.02
CA ILE A 38 -8.86 -7.60 -0.12
C ILE A 38 -9.14 -6.72 1.11
N VAL A 39 -8.09 -6.41 1.86
CA VAL A 39 -8.19 -5.61 3.10
C VAL A 39 -7.64 -4.20 2.93
N THR A 40 -6.85 -3.96 1.90
CA THR A 40 -6.30 -2.64 1.58
C THR A 40 -6.42 -2.40 0.10
N ASN A 41 -6.94 -1.22 -0.26
CA ASN A 41 -6.97 -0.72 -1.63
C ASN A 41 -6.80 0.79 -1.51
N GLU A 42 -5.57 1.24 -1.61
CA GLU A 42 -5.24 2.64 -1.38
C GLU A 42 -4.36 3.19 -2.50
N PRO A 43 -4.42 4.49 -2.76
CA PRO A 43 -3.55 5.09 -3.75
C PRO A 43 -2.07 4.93 -3.37
N SER A 44 -1.24 4.69 -4.38
CA SER A 44 0.21 4.54 -4.20
C SER A 44 0.85 5.92 -4.17
N VAL A 45 0.65 6.63 -3.07
CA VAL A 45 1.15 7.99 -2.87
C VAL A 45 1.59 8.19 -1.43
N VAL A 46 2.60 9.03 -1.25
CA VAL A 46 3.17 9.35 0.05
C VAL A 46 3.28 10.86 0.18
N ALA A 47 2.90 11.39 1.34
CA ALA A 47 3.09 12.80 1.68
C ALA A 47 4.38 12.93 2.49
N ILE A 48 5.27 13.79 2.02
CA ILE A 48 6.61 13.97 2.58
C ILE A 48 6.79 15.41 3.02
N GLU A 49 7.37 15.61 4.19
CA GLU A 49 7.72 16.94 4.65
C GLU A 49 8.86 17.52 3.81
N LYS A 50 8.69 18.79 3.39
CA LYS A 50 9.63 19.43 2.46
C LYS A 50 11.05 19.54 2.98
N ASN A 51 11.21 19.83 4.26
CA ASN A 51 12.53 20.16 4.83
C ASN A 51 13.30 18.92 5.32
N THR A 52 12.60 17.96 5.92
CA THR A 52 13.23 16.80 6.54
C THR A 52 13.14 15.54 5.70
N HIS A 53 12.36 15.54 4.62
CA HIS A 53 12.04 14.36 3.81
C HIS A 53 11.37 13.24 4.61
N ARG A 54 10.79 13.58 5.75
CA ARG A 54 10.11 12.60 6.60
C ARG A 54 8.75 12.23 6.00
N VAL A 55 8.44 10.95 5.97
CA VAL A 55 7.14 10.45 5.56
C VAL A 55 6.12 10.81 6.64
N LEU A 56 5.09 11.57 6.25
CA LEU A 56 4.04 12.02 7.16
C LEU A 56 2.78 11.16 7.05
N ALA A 57 2.46 10.69 5.86
CA ALA A 57 1.27 9.89 5.61
C ALA A 57 1.45 9.09 4.34
N VAL A 58 0.66 8.03 4.21
CA VAL A 58 0.69 7.16 3.03
C VAL A 58 -0.75 6.88 2.58
N GLY A 59 -0.91 6.54 1.31
CA GLY A 59 -2.19 6.11 0.77
C GLY A 59 -3.25 7.20 0.77
N GLN A 60 -4.47 6.85 1.15
CA GLN A 60 -5.61 7.78 1.11
C GLN A 60 -5.40 8.97 2.04
N GLU A 61 -4.80 8.75 3.20
CA GLU A 61 -4.49 9.84 4.12
C GLU A 61 -3.53 10.84 3.49
N ALA A 62 -2.49 10.37 2.82
CA ALA A 62 -1.55 11.22 2.10
C ALA A 62 -2.27 12.01 1.01
N LYS A 63 -3.13 11.36 0.24
CA LYS A 63 -3.90 12.01 -0.81
C LYS A 63 -4.79 13.12 -0.24
N ASN A 64 -5.44 12.86 0.88
CA ASN A 64 -6.29 13.85 1.54
C ASN A 64 -5.48 15.05 2.02
N MET A 65 -4.32 14.82 2.63
CA MET A 65 -3.44 15.89 3.09
C MET A 65 -2.98 16.78 1.94
N ILE A 66 -2.54 16.16 0.84
CA ILE A 66 -2.07 16.87 -0.34
C ILE A 66 -3.19 17.70 -0.97
N ASN A 67 -4.39 17.17 -1.03
CA ASN A 67 -5.53 17.87 -1.60
C ASN A 67 -5.98 19.07 -0.75
N HIS A 68 -5.84 18.99 0.58
CA HIS A 68 -6.25 20.06 1.49
C HIS A 68 -5.20 21.16 1.63
N THR A 69 -3.92 20.78 1.65
CA THR A 69 -2.82 21.73 1.83
C THR A 69 -1.68 21.40 0.86
N PRO A 70 -1.89 21.63 -0.45
CA PRO A 70 -0.93 21.18 -1.46
C PRO A 70 0.47 21.79 -1.34
N ASP A 71 0.58 22.99 -0.76
CA ASP A 71 1.86 23.67 -0.64
C ASP A 71 2.67 23.26 0.60
N ALA A 72 2.04 22.56 1.54
CA ALA A 72 2.68 22.17 2.80
C ALA A 72 3.51 20.90 2.68
N PHE A 73 3.22 20.06 1.69
CA PHE A 73 3.81 18.73 1.57
C PHE A 73 4.28 18.48 0.13
N VAL A 74 5.23 17.54 0.00
CA VAL A 74 5.60 17.01 -1.31
C VAL A 74 4.86 15.69 -1.51
N ALA A 75 4.14 15.58 -2.62
CA ALA A 75 3.51 14.34 -3.03
C ALA A 75 4.53 13.49 -3.78
N GLU A 76 4.76 12.27 -3.33
CA GLU A 76 5.62 11.35 -4.04
C GLU A 76 4.86 10.09 -4.42
N HIS A 77 4.97 9.73 -5.70
CA HIS A 77 4.42 8.49 -6.24
C HIS A 77 5.59 7.53 -6.40
N PRO A 78 5.75 6.56 -5.49
CA PRO A 78 6.97 5.75 -5.46
C PRO A 78 7.13 4.82 -6.65
N LEU A 79 6.05 4.57 -7.40
CA LEU A 79 6.11 3.76 -8.60
C LEU A 79 5.76 4.60 -9.83
N LYS A 80 6.53 4.38 -10.90
CA LYS A 80 6.28 5.01 -12.21
C LYS A 80 6.27 3.90 -13.24
N ASP A 81 5.16 3.78 -13.97
CA ASP A 81 5.00 2.75 -15.00
C ASP A 81 5.28 1.34 -14.48
N GLY A 82 4.85 1.06 -13.24
CA GLY A 82 5.03 -0.25 -12.61
C GLY A 82 6.43 -0.50 -12.06
N VAL A 83 7.31 0.50 -12.10
CA VAL A 83 8.70 0.36 -11.64
C VAL A 83 8.90 1.21 -10.38
N ILE A 84 9.60 0.64 -9.39
CA ILE A 84 9.93 1.37 -8.16
C ILE A 84 10.93 2.46 -8.48
N ALA A 85 10.51 3.73 -8.27
CA ALA A 85 11.36 4.89 -8.48
C ALA A 85 12.11 5.31 -7.22
N ASP A 86 11.55 4.99 -6.05
CA ASP A 86 12.15 5.32 -4.75
C ASP A 86 11.93 4.15 -3.80
N TYR A 87 13.01 3.45 -3.46
CA TYR A 87 12.93 2.24 -2.62
C TYR A 87 12.57 2.55 -1.17
N ASP A 88 13.15 3.62 -0.60
CA ASP A 88 12.91 3.95 0.81
C ASP A 88 11.47 4.37 1.04
N VAL A 89 10.93 5.18 0.15
CA VAL A 89 9.55 5.64 0.23
C VAL A 89 8.58 4.48 -0.02
N THR A 90 8.90 3.61 -0.99
CA THR A 90 8.10 2.41 -1.25
C THR A 90 8.06 1.49 -0.03
N GLU A 91 9.22 1.28 0.60
CA GLU A 91 9.31 0.46 1.82
C GLU A 91 8.44 1.03 2.94
N ALA A 92 8.51 2.33 3.17
CA ALA A 92 7.70 2.99 4.20
C ALA A 92 6.20 2.83 3.91
N MET A 93 5.80 2.99 2.65
CA MET A 93 4.41 2.82 2.24
C MET A 93 3.94 1.38 2.44
N LEU A 94 4.72 0.41 1.99
CA LEU A 94 4.38 -1.00 2.15
C LEU A 94 4.30 -1.41 3.60
N SER A 95 5.25 -0.97 4.43
CA SER A 95 5.24 -1.26 5.88
C SER A 95 3.95 -0.77 6.52
N ALA A 96 3.50 0.43 6.18
CA ALA A 96 2.27 0.99 6.70
C ALA A 96 1.05 0.18 6.24
N PHE A 97 0.98 -0.19 4.97
CA PHE A 97 -0.15 -0.96 4.42
C PHE A 97 -0.21 -2.36 5.01
N ILE A 98 0.94 -3.01 5.17
CA ILE A 98 1.02 -4.35 5.77
C ILE A 98 0.59 -4.28 7.24
N SER A 99 1.07 -3.30 7.98
CA SER A 99 0.71 -3.11 9.38
C SER A 99 -0.80 -2.92 9.56
N ARG A 100 -1.42 -2.08 8.73
CA ARG A 100 -2.87 -1.87 8.75
C ARG A 100 -3.64 -3.14 8.36
N ALA A 101 -3.13 -3.91 7.42
CA ALA A 101 -3.76 -5.15 6.98
C ALA A 101 -3.77 -6.18 8.13
N VAL A 102 -2.67 -6.28 8.87
CA VAL A 102 -2.58 -7.15 10.04
C VAL A 102 -3.58 -6.72 11.11
N ASP A 103 -3.69 -5.42 11.39
CA ASP A 103 -4.64 -4.88 12.37
C ASP A 103 -6.09 -5.16 11.99
N ARG A 104 -6.43 -5.06 10.71
CA ARG A 104 -7.78 -5.36 10.23
C ARG A 104 -8.14 -6.83 10.37
N ARG A 105 -7.15 -7.69 10.32
CA ARG A 105 -7.33 -9.13 10.49
C ARG A 105 -7.55 -9.51 11.94
N TYR A 106 -6.89 -8.81 12.87
CA TYR A 106 -6.98 -9.03 14.32
C TYR A 106 -7.49 -7.76 14.98
N PRO A 107 -8.81 -7.50 14.89
CA PRO A 107 -9.39 -6.28 15.46
C PRO A 107 -9.36 -6.24 16.98
#